data_920f5f58e3efadedaaa1a4a64071ad11
#
_entry.id   920f5f58e3efadedaaa1a4a64071ad11
#
_cell.length_a   1.000
_cell.length_b   1.000
_cell.length_c   1.000
_cell.angle_alpha   90.00
_cell.angle_beta   90.00
_cell.angle_gamma   90.00
#
_symmetry.space_group_name_H-M   'P 1'
#
loop_
_entity.id
_entity.type
_entity.pdbx_description
1 polymer ?
#
loop_
_entity_poly.entity_id
_entity_poly.type
_entity_poly.pdbx_seq_one_letter_code
_entity_poly.pdbx_strand_id
1 'polypeptide(L)'
;VENWTRDADGELNKLFDEITKGGVLSGGPTGGALQQANNWMESHVELTQKEGLQLLAYEGGQHLTGVGYVSDNAAITKLFQDANRDPRIGTIYREYLQNWFDKGGGLFANFSDIGRTDKSGSWGLLESVSQNSSPKYDAVMDIIHST
;
A
#
# COMPACT_ATOMS: atom_id res chain seq x y z
N VAL A 1 10.93 -1.11 12.78
CA VAL A 1 11.33 -1.48 11.41
C VAL A 1 12.86 -1.58 11.30
N GLU A 2 13.61 -0.59 11.78
CA GLU A 2 15.08 -0.60 11.68
C GLU A 2 15.73 -1.86 12.29
N ASN A 3 15.16 -2.42 13.35
CA ASN A 3 15.63 -3.67 13.94
C ASN A 3 15.28 -4.90 13.10
N TRP A 4 14.29 -4.82 12.23
CA TRP A 4 13.90 -5.93 11.36
C TRP A 4 14.89 -6.15 10.23
N THR A 5 15.57 -5.11 9.75
CA THR A 5 16.55 -5.19 8.66
C THR A 5 17.81 -5.98 9.03
N ARG A 6 17.92 -6.43 10.28
CA ARG A 6 18.99 -7.33 10.76
C ARG A 6 18.57 -8.80 10.80
N ASP A 7 17.31 -9.07 10.54
CA ASP A 7 16.72 -10.41 10.54
C ASP A 7 16.53 -10.86 9.09
N ALA A 8 17.55 -11.49 8.53
CA ALA A 8 17.62 -11.83 7.11
C ALA A 8 16.46 -12.72 6.59
N ASP A 9 15.81 -13.47 7.48
CA ASP A 9 14.78 -14.45 7.11
C ASP A 9 13.34 -14.03 7.50
N GLY A 10 13.16 -12.94 8.22
CA GLY A 10 11.86 -12.57 8.82
C GLY A 10 11.37 -11.16 8.57
N GLU A 11 12.19 -10.28 8.05
CA GLU A 11 11.86 -8.85 7.92
C GLU A 11 10.65 -8.56 7.02
N LEU A 12 10.56 -9.22 5.87
CA LEU A 12 9.39 -9.11 4.98
C LEU A 12 8.12 -9.66 5.64
N ASN A 13 8.22 -10.79 6.35
CA ASN A 13 7.09 -11.37 7.05
C ASN A 13 6.58 -10.43 8.15
N LYS A 14 7.47 -9.84 8.94
CA LYS A 14 7.12 -8.85 9.97
C LYS A 14 6.47 -7.62 9.36
N LEU A 15 6.98 -7.13 8.22
CA LEU A 15 6.40 -5.98 7.52
C LEU A 15 4.97 -6.29 7.04
N PHE A 16 4.77 -7.41 6.36
CA PHE A 16 3.45 -7.80 5.87
C PHE A 16 2.48 -8.14 7.00
N ASP A 17 2.95 -8.75 8.09
CA ASP A 17 2.12 -8.97 9.28
C ASP A 17 1.70 -7.63 9.92
N GLU A 18 2.61 -6.65 10.03
CA GLU A 18 2.23 -5.32 10.53
C GLU A 18 1.21 -4.61 9.63
N ILE A 19 1.35 -4.71 8.31
CA ILE A 19 0.40 -4.09 7.37
C ILE A 19 -0.98 -4.75 7.48
N THR A 20 -1.04 -6.09 7.56
CA THR A 20 -2.30 -6.85 7.40
C THR A 20 -2.96 -7.26 8.72
N LYS A 21 -2.20 -7.40 9.81
CA LYS A 21 -2.67 -7.89 11.10
C LYS A 21 -2.37 -6.93 12.25
N GLY A 22 -1.31 -6.13 12.11
CA GLY A 22 -0.79 -5.29 13.19
C GLY A 22 -0.10 -6.11 14.30
N GLY A 23 0.31 -5.41 15.34
CA GLY A 23 0.84 -6.00 16.58
C GLY A 23 2.33 -6.36 16.53
N VAL A 24 3.02 -6.13 15.44
CA VAL A 24 4.49 -6.30 15.34
C VAL A 24 5.21 -5.05 15.85
N LEU A 25 4.67 -3.87 15.56
CA LEU A 25 5.17 -2.59 16.08
C LEU A 25 4.43 -2.20 17.36
N SER A 26 5.18 -1.79 18.37
CA SER A 26 4.59 -1.17 19.56
C SER A 26 3.94 0.16 19.17
N GLY A 27 2.66 0.32 19.51
CA GLY A 27 1.88 1.52 19.15
C GLY A 27 1.42 1.59 17.70
N GLY A 28 1.60 0.53 16.92
CA GLY A 28 1.01 0.40 15.61
C GLY A 28 -0.52 0.28 15.64
N PRO A 29 -1.20 0.46 14.51
CA PRO A 29 -2.65 0.38 14.45
C PRO A 29 -3.17 -1.03 14.76
N THR A 30 -4.21 -1.11 15.57
CA THR A 30 -4.90 -2.38 15.84
C THR A 30 -5.49 -2.95 14.55
N GLY A 31 -5.17 -4.20 14.24
CA GLY A 31 -5.58 -4.85 12.99
C GLY A 31 -4.72 -4.50 11.78
N GLY A 32 -3.67 -3.69 11.97
CA GLY A 32 -2.73 -3.32 10.93
C GLY A 32 -3.08 -2.06 10.14
N ALA A 33 -2.15 -1.61 9.34
CA ALA A 33 -2.29 -0.38 8.55
C ALA A 33 -3.42 -0.47 7.51
N LEU A 34 -3.64 -1.64 6.93
CA LEU A 34 -4.71 -1.87 5.96
C LEU A 34 -6.09 -1.72 6.61
N GLN A 35 -6.29 -2.30 7.80
CA GLN A 35 -7.53 -2.14 8.54
C GLN A 35 -7.77 -0.68 8.94
N GLN A 36 -6.72 0.03 9.35
CA GLN A 36 -6.83 1.46 9.65
C GLN A 36 -7.25 2.28 8.43
N ALA A 37 -6.67 2.01 7.26
CA ALA A 37 -7.06 2.65 6.01
C ALA A 37 -8.53 2.36 5.67
N ASN A 38 -8.98 1.12 5.84
CA ASN A 38 -10.37 0.72 5.63
C ASN A 38 -11.34 1.47 6.55
N ASN A 39 -10.99 1.66 7.82
CA ASN A 39 -11.82 2.41 8.77
C ASN A 39 -11.92 3.89 8.35
N TRP A 40 -10.85 4.49 7.87
CA TRP A 40 -10.87 5.86 7.34
C TRP A 40 -11.73 5.99 6.08
N MET A 41 -11.60 5.06 5.13
CA MET A 41 -12.45 5.01 3.93
C MET A 41 -13.93 4.99 4.32
N GLU A 42 -14.32 4.08 5.22
CA GLU A 42 -15.69 3.92 5.70
C GLU A 42 -16.23 5.22 6.29
N SER A 43 -15.48 5.84 7.20
CA SER A 43 -15.87 7.09 7.84
C SER A 43 -16.06 8.24 6.83
N HIS A 44 -15.20 8.31 5.80
CA HIS A 44 -15.33 9.33 4.76
C HIS A 44 -16.48 9.05 3.80
N VAL A 45 -16.72 7.79 3.44
CA VAL A 45 -17.88 7.41 2.62
C VAL A 45 -19.19 7.72 3.34
N GLU A 46 -19.31 7.37 4.62
CA GLU A 46 -20.49 7.70 5.43
C GLU A 46 -20.77 9.22 5.47
N LEU A 47 -19.70 10.01 5.63
CA LEU A 47 -19.82 11.47 5.65
C LEU A 47 -20.30 12.02 4.30
N THR A 48 -19.68 11.59 3.20
CA THR A 48 -20.03 12.08 1.86
C THR A 48 -21.43 11.63 1.43
N GLN A 49 -21.83 10.42 1.78
CA GLN A 49 -23.20 9.92 1.52
C GLN A 49 -24.26 10.75 2.25
N LYS A 50 -24.00 11.14 3.49
CA LYS A 50 -24.89 12.05 4.25
C LYS A 50 -25.14 13.38 3.54
N GLU A 51 -24.10 13.90 2.86
CA GLU A 51 -24.15 15.16 2.13
C GLU A 51 -24.59 14.99 0.66
N GLY A 52 -24.93 13.77 0.23
CA GLY A 52 -25.31 13.49 -1.16
C GLY A 52 -24.14 13.62 -2.15
N LEU A 53 -22.91 13.45 -1.67
CA LEU A 53 -21.67 13.57 -2.45
C LEU A 53 -21.06 12.18 -2.69
N GLN A 54 -20.27 12.07 -3.77
CA GLN A 54 -19.44 10.90 -4.04
C GLN A 54 -18.02 11.14 -3.54
N LEU A 55 -17.46 10.17 -2.80
CA LEU A 55 -16.06 10.19 -2.40
C LEU A 55 -15.17 9.77 -3.56
N LEU A 56 -14.14 10.55 -3.86
CA LEU A 56 -13.12 10.24 -4.87
C LEU A 56 -11.73 10.22 -4.20
N ALA A 57 -10.83 9.40 -4.74
CA ALA A 57 -9.42 9.44 -4.37
C ALA A 57 -8.60 10.04 -5.51
N TYR A 58 -8.10 11.27 -5.33
CA TYR A 58 -7.25 11.93 -6.32
C TYR A 58 -5.80 11.41 -6.28
N GLU A 59 -5.41 10.74 -5.20
CA GLU A 59 -4.12 10.11 -5.00
C GLU A 59 -4.26 8.97 -3.98
N GLY A 60 -3.83 7.78 -4.35
CA GLY A 60 -3.86 6.62 -3.46
C GLY A 60 -2.81 5.59 -3.84
N GLY A 61 -2.55 4.67 -2.91
CA GLY A 61 -1.54 3.62 -3.06
C GLY A 61 -0.72 3.44 -1.78
N GLN A 62 0.28 2.57 -1.83
CA GLN A 62 1.16 2.33 -0.69
C GLN A 62 2.19 3.46 -0.54
N HIS A 63 2.60 3.75 0.69
CA HIS A 63 3.62 4.74 1.05
C HIS A 63 4.68 4.10 1.95
N LEU A 64 5.30 3.01 1.51
CA LEU A 64 6.40 2.37 2.23
C LEU A 64 7.70 3.12 1.92
N THR A 65 8.12 3.97 2.85
CA THR A 65 9.36 4.74 2.77
C THR A 65 9.95 4.99 4.15
N GLY A 66 11.26 5.18 4.21
CA GLY A 66 11.93 5.63 5.42
C GLY A 66 11.64 7.12 5.68
N VAL A 67 11.27 7.47 6.92
CA VAL A 67 10.99 8.85 7.30
C VAL A 67 11.89 9.33 8.43
N GLY A 68 12.11 10.64 8.51
CA GLY A 68 12.93 11.23 9.56
C GLY A 68 14.38 10.73 9.52
N TYR A 69 14.91 10.33 10.64
CA TYR A 69 16.33 9.90 10.77
C TYR A 69 16.67 8.60 10.03
N VAL A 70 15.68 7.84 9.58
CA VAL A 70 15.88 6.59 8.83
C VAL A 70 15.68 6.74 7.31
N SER A 71 15.43 7.95 6.81
CA SER A 71 15.19 8.22 5.39
C SER A 71 16.37 7.83 4.49
N ASP A 72 17.59 7.88 5.00
CA ASP A 72 18.82 7.51 4.28
C ASP A 72 19.33 6.10 4.65
N ASN A 73 18.54 5.31 5.38
CA ASN A 73 18.91 3.94 5.76
C ASN A 73 18.72 3.00 4.57
N ALA A 74 19.83 2.56 3.97
CA ALA A 74 19.82 1.70 2.78
C ALA A 74 19.16 0.33 3.03
N ALA A 75 19.24 -0.22 4.24
CA ALA A 75 18.61 -1.49 4.57
C ALA A 75 17.08 -1.36 4.65
N ILE A 76 16.56 -0.26 5.19
CA ILE A 76 15.13 0.04 5.19
C ILE A 76 14.64 0.29 3.76
N THR A 77 15.37 1.05 2.97
CA THR A 77 15.05 1.26 1.55
C THR A 77 14.95 -0.07 0.81
N LYS A 78 15.93 -0.95 1.01
CA LYS A 78 15.93 -2.27 0.39
C LYS A 78 14.73 -3.11 0.84
N LEU A 79 14.42 -3.14 2.12
CA LEU A 79 13.25 -3.86 2.65
C LEU A 79 11.95 -3.42 1.96
N PHE A 80 11.75 -2.12 1.80
CA PHE A 80 10.55 -1.59 1.15
C PHE A 80 10.53 -1.83 -0.36
N GLN A 81 11.68 -1.81 -1.02
CA GLN A 81 11.79 -2.21 -2.44
C GLN A 81 11.51 -3.71 -2.63
N ASP A 82 12.02 -4.57 -1.76
CA ASP A 82 11.75 -6.01 -1.78
C ASP A 82 10.25 -6.28 -1.53
N ALA A 83 9.64 -5.57 -0.58
CA ALA A 83 8.19 -5.63 -0.34
C ALA A 83 7.37 -5.20 -1.56
N ASN A 84 7.82 -4.16 -2.29
CA ASN A 84 7.16 -3.70 -3.50
C ASN A 84 7.12 -4.76 -4.62
N ARG A 85 8.08 -5.68 -4.62
CA ARG A 85 8.20 -6.78 -5.60
C ARG A 85 7.62 -8.10 -5.12
N ASP A 86 7.29 -8.21 -3.85
CA ASP A 86 6.72 -9.41 -3.25
C ASP A 86 5.26 -9.61 -3.69
N PRO A 87 4.84 -10.84 -4.07
CA PRO A 87 3.45 -11.10 -4.46
C PRO A 87 2.39 -10.66 -3.45
N ARG A 88 2.73 -10.60 -2.15
CA ARG A 88 1.82 -10.16 -1.08
C ARG A 88 1.37 -8.72 -1.23
N ILE A 89 2.19 -7.84 -1.83
CA ILE A 89 1.77 -6.46 -2.08
C ILE A 89 0.62 -6.41 -3.09
N GLY A 90 0.60 -7.30 -4.08
CA GLY A 90 -0.51 -7.42 -5.01
C GLY A 90 -1.81 -7.86 -4.33
N THR A 91 -1.72 -8.81 -3.38
CA THR A 91 -2.88 -9.21 -2.57
C THR A 91 -3.43 -8.03 -1.77
N ILE A 92 -2.55 -7.26 -1.13
CA ILE A 92 -2.93 -6.04 -0.38
C ILE A 92 -3.59 -5.01 -1.30
N TYR A 93 -3.06 -4.78 -2.50
CA TYR A 93 -3.66 -3.85 -3.47
C TYR A 93 -5.05 -4.29 -3.91
N ARG A 94 -5.28 -5.58 -4.18
CA ARG A 94 -6.62 -6.10 -4.51
C ARG A 94 -7.59 -5.85 -3.36
N GLU A 95 -7.22 -6.22 -2.15
CA GLU A 95 -8.05 -6.03 -0.96
C GLU A 95 -8.35 -4.55 -0.71
N TYR A 96 -7.34 -3.69 -0.78
CA TYR A 96 -7.47 -2.25 -0.59
C TYR A 96 -8.42 -1.60 -1.59
N LEU A 97 -8.26 -1.91 -2.88
CA LEU A 97 -9.10 -1.35 -3.94
C LEU A 97 -10.51 -1.95 -3.93
N GLN A 98 -10.63 -3.26 -3.68
CA GLN A 98 -11.94 -3.89 -3.54
C GLN A 98 -12.73 -3.27 -2.39
N ASN A 99 -12.09 -3.07 -1.22
CA ASN A 99 -12.73 -2.41 -0.08
C ASN A 99 -13.15 -0.98 -0.40
N TRP A 100 -12.36 -0.23 -1.18
CA TRP A 100 -12.73 1.10 -1.65
C TRP A 100 -14.05 1.09 -2.42
N PHE A 101 -14.16 0.24 -3.43
CA PHE A 101 -15.36 0.15 -4.27
C PHE A 101 -16.55 -0.47 -3.53
N ASP A 102 -16.35 -1.50 -2.73
CA ASP A 102 -17.41 -2.16 -1.94
C ASP A 102 -18.05 -1.20 -0.92
N LYS A 103 -17.30 -0.25 -0.39
CA LYS A 103 -17.79 0.80 0.52
C LYS A 103 -18.48 1.96 -0.20
N GLY A 104 -18.44 2.02 -1.53
CA GLY A 104 -19.06 3.05 -2.34
C GLY A 104 -18.14 4.20 -2.71
N GLY A 105 -16.84 4.02 -2.64
CA GLY A 105 -15.86 4.94 -3.23
C GLY A 105 -16.03 5.02 -4.74
N GLY A 106 -15.84 6.21 -5.29
CA GLY A 106 -15.89 6.46 -6.73
C GLY A 106 -14.52 6.33 -7.39
N LEU A 107 -14.22 7.23 -8.32
CA LEU A 107 -12.92 7.25 -9.01
C LEU A 107 -11.76 7.18 -8.04
N PHE A 108 -10.81 6.29 -8.32
CA PHE A 108 -9.57 6.14 -7.58
C PHE A 108 -8.38 6.37 -8.52
N ALA A 109 -7.59 7.42 -8.28
CA ALA A 109 -6.37 7.67 -9.02
C ALA A 109 -5.19 7.05 -8.27
N ASN A 110 -4.62 5.95 -8.80
CA ASN A 110 -3.42 5.36 -8.20
C ASN A 110 -2.19 6.25 -8.45
N PHE A 111 -1.42 6.50 -7.43
CA PHE A 111 -0.15 7.20 -7.52
C PHE A 111 1.01 6.19 -7.39
N SER A 112 1.75 5.89 -8.48
CA SER A 112 1.65 6.37 -9.84
C SER A 112 1.61 5.17 -10.81
N ASP A 113 1.65 5.43 -12.13
CA ASP A 113 1.68 4.38 -13.16
C ASP A 113 3.07 3.73 -13.28
N ILE A 114 4.10 4.50 -13.64
CA ILE A 114 5.49 4.05 -13.82
C ILE A 114 6.43 4.97 -13.05
N GLY A 115 7.30 4.39 -12.22
CA GLY A 115 8.28 5.14 -11.46
C GLY A 115 9.39 4.28 -10.90
N ARG A 116 10.64 4.76 -11.02
CA ARG A 116 11.80 4.10 -10.43
C ARG A 116 11.67 4.07 -8.91
N THR A 117 12.11 2.96 -8.32
CA THR A 117 12.18 2.83 -6.87
C THR A 117 13.43 3.51 -6.33
N ASP A 118 13.29 4.25 -5.25
CA ASP A 118 14.39 4.84 -4.50
C ASP A 118 14.06 4.97 -3.01
N LYS A 119 14.89 5.72 -2.28
CA LYS A 119 14.66 5.96 -0.85
C LYS A 119 13.39 6.76 -0.54
N SER A 120 12.83 7.48 -1.52
CA SER A 120 11.60 8.26 -1.38
C SER A 120 10.35 7.40 -1.55
N GLY A 121 10.50 6.17 -2.02
CA GLY A 121 9.41 5.20 -2.13
C GLY A 121 9.41 4.43 -3.46
N SER A 122 8.45 3.52 -3.57
CA SER A 122 8.21 2.67 -4.73
C SER A 122 6.80 2.93 -5.24
N TRP A 123 6.58 4.11 -5.81
CA TRP A 123 5.27 4.65 -6.15
C TRP A 123 4.63 4.00 -7.38
N GLY A 124 5.43 3.75 -8.43
CA GLY A 124 4.94 3.19 -9.68
C GLY A 124 4.30 1.81 -9.52
N LEU A 125 3.24 1.57 -10.24
CA LEU A 125 2.73 0.21 -10.47
C LEU A 125 3.79 -0.62 -11.18
N LEU A 126 4.50 -0.03 -12.12
CA LEU A 126 5.69 -0.57 -12.79
C LEU A 126 6.93 0.28 -12.45
N GLU A 127 8.11 -0.33 -12.48
CA GLU A 127 9.38 0.35 -12.18
C GLU A 127 10.05 0.94 -13.43
N SER A 128 9.64 0.50 -14.62
CA SER A 128 10.14 1.01 -15.91
C SER A 128 9.15 0.75 -17.04
N VAL A 129 9.30 1.49 -18.13
CA VAL A 129 8.49 1.34 -19.36
C VAL A 129 8.68 -0.01 -20.07
N SER A 130 9.74 -0.74 -19.78
CA SER A 130 10.01 -2.06 -20.33
C SER A 130 9.43 -3.21 -19.49
N GLN A 131 8.91 -2.90 -18.30
CA GLN A 131 8.28 -3.89 -17.44
C GLN A 131 6.81 -4.07 -17.86
N ASN A 132 6.38 -5.31 -18.02
CA ASN A 132 5.03 -5.64 -18.49
C ASN A 132 4.10 -6.14 -17.37
N SER A 133 4.64 -6.41 -16.19
CA SER A 133 3.91 -6.98 -15.06
C SER A 133 4.61 -6.65 -13.76
N SER A 134 3.85 -6.48 -12.71
CA SER A 134 4.28 -6.46 -11.32
C SER A 134 3.11 -6.86 -10.42
N PRO A 135 3.35 -7.26 -9.17
CA PRO A 135 2.24 -7.60 -8.26
C PRO A 135 1.20 -6.49 -8.10
N LYS A 136 1.62 -5.22 -8.06
CA LYS A 136 0.71 -4.07 -7.96
C LYS A 136 -0.05 -3.83 -9.27
N TYR A 137 0.67 -3.83 -10.39
CA TYR A 137 0.07 -3.62 -11.71
C TYR A 137 -0.99 -4.68 -12.01
N ASP A 138 -0.66 -5.95 -11.81
CA ASP A 138 -1.57 -7.06 -12.05
C ASP A 138 -2.81 -6.97 -11.16
N ALA A 139 -2.64 -6.56 -9.90
CA ALA A 139 -3.75 -6.35 -8.98
C ALA A 139 -4.70 -5.24 -9.44
N VAL A 140 -4.16 -4.12 -9.91
CA VAL A 140 -4.97 -3.00 -10.44
C VAL A 140 -5.70 -3.41 -11.71
N MET A 141 -5.01 -4.11 -12.63
CA MET A 141 -5.62 -4.59 -13.87
C MET A 141 -6.74 -5.62 -13.60
N ASP A 142 -6.57 -6.49 -12.62
CA ASP A 142 -7.63 -7.43 -12.22
C ASP A 142 -8.89 -6.69 -11.73
N ILE A 143 -8.73 -5.64 -10.93
CA ILE A 143 -9.87 -4.80 -10.48
C ILE A 143 -10.54 -4.12 -11.67
N ILE A 144 -9.76 -3.51 -12.59
CA ILE A 144 -10.31 -2.82 -13.78
C ILE A 144 -11.12 -3.79 -14.65
N HIS A 145 -10.67 -5.03 -14.80
CA HIS A 145 -11.34 -6.01 -15.64
C HIS A 145 -12.50 -6.72 -14.94
N SER A 146 -12.64 -6.60 -13.63
CA SER A 146 -13.73 -7.22 -12.86
C SER A 146 -14.93 -6.30 -12.62
N THR A 147 -14.78 -5.02 -12.95
CA THR A 147 -15.84 -4.00 -12.90
C THR A 147 -16.47 -3.81 -14.29
#